data_f50cd7a65d3fab663795a663a82c7ff7
#
_entry.id   f50cd7a65d3fab663795a663a82c7ff7
#
_cell.length_a   1.000
_cell.length_b   1.000
_cell.length_c   1.000
_cell.angle_alpha   90.00
_cell.angle_beta   90.00
_cell.angle_gamma   90.00
#
_symmetry.space_group_name_H-M   'P 1'
#
loop_
_entity.id
_entity.type
_entity.pdbx_description
1 polymer ?
#
loop_
_entity_poly.entity_id
_entity_poly.type
_entity_poly.pdbx_seq_one_letter_code
_entity_poly.pdbx_strand_id
1 'polypeptide(L)'
;NYIDCHGTHEWPIYNRHKNRFDVIETKQMIPDYQTGAENTRKHRYHYQTLFKNFVDGEYKKLPVPPYTLGAWLGDGSNQDGLLYESKQDRCIIERVISDGYSIKWHDVHKTTGVEHFRFDGLRFDLQKVGMCYSYHRCVKHIPEEYFTASISQRMELLAGLLDTDGSLRAKEHRYDFSTTEFRLKDDFITLVSTFGWRCSVSEHEPCLSSSGIQGRKVVYVISFNPTCPIPCVVPRKQLKEFSKPRRVAFCGFERIEPKQGNCIQVEGGVYCAGKRLIPTHNSTLCIFFITWLMGNRPDVASVMSGHSDKLTNGFYGEV
;
A
#
# COMPACT_ATOMS: atom_id res chain seq x y z
N ASN A 1 11.42 3.85 5.25
CA ASN A 1 11.56 2.82 4.23
C ASN A 1 12.98 2.79 3.74
N TYR A 2 13.55 1.62 3.72
CA TYR A 2 14.87 1.37 3.17
C TYR A 2 14.73 0.42 1.99
N ILE A 3 15.52 0.64 0.95
CA ILE A 3 15.70 -0.29 -0.16
C ILE A 3 17.20 -0.50 -0.28
N ASP A 4 17.64 -1.73 -0.08
CA ASP A 4 19.03 -2.12 -0.25
C ASP A 4 19.29 -2.26 -1.76
N CYS A 5 20.31 -1.56 -2.26
CA CYS A 5 20.64 -1.59 -3.67
C CYS A 5 22.16 -1.38 -3.88
N HIS A 6 22.64 -1.77 -5.06
CA HIS A 6 24.00 -1.48 -5.48
C HIS A 6 24.17 0.01 -5.85
N GLY A 7 25.40 0.53 -5.81
CA GLY A 7 25.69 1.91 -6.17
C GLY A 7 25.34 2.29 -7.61
N THR A 8 25.31 1.32 -8.52
CA THR A 8 24.92 1.50 -9.93
C THR A 8 23.41 1.28 -10.17
N HIS A 9 22.64 1.03 -9.09
CA HIS A 9 21.18 0.88 -9.24
C HIS A 9 20.55 2.18 -9.70
N GLU A 10 19.73 2.09 -10.73
CA GLU A 10 19.07 3.22 -11.38
C GLU A 10 17.71 3.52 -10.75
N TRP A 11 17.42 4.80 -10.62
CA TRP A 11 16.16 5.31 -10.10
C TRP A 11 15.50 6.24 -11.10
N PRO A 12 14.24 5.98 -11.47
CA PRO A 12 13.44 6.96 -12.19
C PRO A 12 13.03 8.05 -11.20
N ILE A 13 13.57 9.26 -11.38
CA ILE A 13 13.38 10.35 -10.43
C ILE A 13 12.88 11.62 -11.11
N TYR A 14 12.30 12.51 -10.32
CA TYR A 14 12.12 13.90 -10.67
C TYR A 14 13.18 14.75 -9.95
N ASN A 15 14.05 15.37 -10.74
CA ASN A 15 15.06 16.28 -10.23
C ASN A 15 14.46 17.67 -10.08
N ARG A 16 14.32 18.14 -8.84
CA ARG A 16 13.71 19.45 -8.55
C ARG A 16 14.55 20.64 -9.01
N HIS A 17 15.88 20.53 -8.99
CA HIS A 17 16.75 21.62 -9.44
C HIS A 17 16.69 21.78 -10.95
N LYS A 18 16.70 20.66 -11.67
CA LYS A 18 16.63 20.67 -13.14
C LYS A 18 15.18 20.73 -13.66
N ASN A 19 14.19 20.63 -12.79
CA ASN A 19 12.76 20.60 -13.09
C ASN A 19 12.39 19.60 -14.20
N ARG A 20 13.00 18.41 -14.17
CA ARG A 20 12.80 17.36 -15.18
C ARG A 20 12.83 15.97 -14.58
N PHE A 21 12.32 15.02 -15.36
CA PHE A 21 12.48 13.59 -15.08
C PHE A 21 13.84 13.13 -15.62
N ASP A 22 14.49 12.28 -14.83
CA ASP A 22 15.79 11.68 -15.14
C ASP A 22 15.82 10.23 -14.64
N VAL A 23 16.72 9.41 -15.17
CA VAL A 23 17.12 8.13 -14.58
C VAL A 23 18.55 8.34 -14.08
N ILE A 24 18.77 8.11 -12.78
CA ILE A 24 20.05 8.42 -12.11
C ILE A 24 20.46 7.23 -11.23
N GLU A 25 21.74 6.89 -11.27
CA GLU A 25 22.32 5.87 -10.40
C GLU A 25 22.43 6.33 -8.94
N THR A 26 22.34 5.40 -8.00
CA THR A 26 22.51 5.67 -6.57
C THR A 26 23.81 6.42 -6.27
N LYS A 27 24.94 5.96 -6.85
CA LYS A 27 26.26 6.60 -6.62
C LYS A 27 26.32 8.07 -7.06
N GLN A 28 25.52 8.46 -8.05
CA GLN A 28 25.47 9.84 -8.55
C GLN A 28 24.66 10.76 -7.63
N MET A 29 23.72 10.20 -6.86
CA MET A 29 22.91 10.97 -5.90
C MET A 29 23.64 11.19 -4.56
N ILE A 30 24.53 10.27 -4.16
CA ILE A 30 25.21 10.30 -2.84
C ILE A 30 25.92 11.63 -2.56
N PRO A 31 26.72 12.22 -3.48
CA PRO A 31 27.44 13.47 -3.21
C PRO A 31 26.53 14.63 -2.80
N ASP A 32 25.34 14.73 -3.40
CA ASP A 32 24.38 15.80 -3.13
C ASP A 32 23.80 15.73 -1.69
N TYR A 33 23.89 14.56 -1.06
CA TYR A 33 23.45 14.36 0.33
C TYR A 33 24.60 14.45 1.34
N GLN A 34 25.85 14.30 0.91
CA GLN A 34 27.02 14.39 1.77
C GLN A 34 27.55 15.83 1.91
N THR A 35 27.41 16.64 0.87
CA THR A 35 27.92 18.02 0.82
C THR A 35 26.99 19.07 1.41
N GLY A 36 25.74 18.72 1.65
CA GLY A 36 24.75 19.62 2.24
C GLY A 36 24.96 19.74 3.74
N ALA A 37 25.29 20.95 4.23
CA ALA A 37 25.23 21.24 5.65
C ALA A 37 23.95 20.66 6.25
N GLU A 38 24.08 19.94 7.36
CA GLU A 38 23.03 19.12 8.02
C GLU A 38 21.67 19.83 8.26
N ASN A 39 21.56 21.10 7.94
CA ASN A 39 20.45 21.97 8.33
C ASN A 39 19.60 22.58 7.22
N THR A 40 19.86 22.37 5.95
CA THR A 40 19.00 22.97 4.94
C THR A 40 17.97 21.95 4.42
N ARG A 41 16.71 22.13 4.82
CA ARG A 41 15.53 21.40 4.28
C ARG A 41 15.49 21.35 2.76
N LYS A 42 16.25 22.21 2.06
CA LYS A 42 16.33 22.27 0.59
C LYS A 42 17.02 21.05 -0.02
N HIS A 43 18.07 20.50 0.58
CA HIS A 43 18.82 19.38 0.01
C HIS A 43 18.15 18.03 0.24
N ARG A 44 17.39 17.83 1.33
CA ARG A 44 16.67 16.58 1.65
C ARG A 44 15.62 16.17 0.62
N TYR A 45 15.25 17.04 -0.32
CA TYR A 45 14.17 16.77 -1.27
C TYR A 45 14.62 16.97 -2.72
N HIS A 46 15.92 16.88 -2.98
CA HIS A 46 16.49 17.12 -4.30
C HIS A 46 15.96 16.11 -5.33
N TYR A 47 16.01 14.83 -4.98
CA TYR A 47 15.53 13.75 -5.82
C TYR A 47 14.22 13.19 -5.27
N GLN A 48 13.22 13.11 -6.13
CA GLN A 48 11.91 12.58 -5.78
C GLN A 48 11.58 11.40 -6.68
N THR A 49 10.99 10.35 -6.10
CA THR A 49 10.53 9.21 -6.88
C THR A 49 9.39 9.62 -7.82
N LEU A 50 9.30 8.92 -8.94
CA LEU A 50 8.10 8.99 -9.76
C LEU A 50 6.93 8.36 -8.99
N PHE A 51 5.82 9.09 -8.93
CA PHE A 51 4.53 8.47 -8.71
C PHE A 51 3.91 8.25 -10.08
N LYS A 52 3.89 7.01 -10.55
CA LYS A 52 2.93 6.61 -11.56
C LYS A 52 1.72 6.04 -10.84
N ASN A 53 0.56 6.44 -11.31
CA ASN A 53 -0.69 5.78 -10.98
C ASN A 53 -0.50 4.29 -11.30
N PHE A 54 -0.90 3.48 -10.42
CA PHE A 54 -0.71 2.10 -10.14
C PHE A 54 -0.88 1.11 -11.24
N VAL A 55 -0.33 -0.05 -10.98
CA VAL A 55 -0.67 -1.30 -11.64
C VAL A 55 -2.19 -1.44 -11.60
N ASP A 56 -2.81 -1.24 -12.73
CA ASP A 56 -4.22 -1.52 -12.90
C ASP A 56 -4.36 -3.05 -12.90
N GLY A 57 -4.87 -3.59 -11.81
CA GLY A 57 -5.18 -5.00 -11.70
C GLY A 57 -6.46 -5.32 -12.50
N GLU A 58 -6.57 -6.55 -12.96
CA GLU A 58 -7.81 -7.02 -13.59
C GLU A 58 -8.94 -7.14 -12.56
N TYR A 59 -10.18 -7.02 -13.04
CA TYR A 59 -11.35 -7.30 -12.21
C TYR A 59 -11.36 -8.78 -11.82
N LYS A 60 -11.46 -9.07 -10.52
CA LYS A 60 -11.42 -10.43 -10.00
C LYS A 60 -12.74 -10.82 -9.35
N LYS A 61 -13.12 -12.07 -9.52
CA LYS A 61 -14.17 -12.67 -8.72
C LYS A 61 -13.61 -13.03 -7.35
N LEU A 62 -13.78 -12.14 -6.38
CA LEU A 62 -13.26 -12.30 -5.02
C LEU A 62 -14.27 -13.06 -4.15
N PRO A 63 -13.80 -13.89 -3.17
CA PRO A 63 -14.66 -14.67 -2.30
C PRO A 63 -15.62 -13.83 -1.45
N VAL A 64 -15.14 -12.69 -0.94
CA VAL A 64 -15.94 -11.69 -0.21
C VAL A 64 -15.92 -10.41 -1.04
N PRO A 65 -17.06 -9.75 -1.29
CA PRO A 65 -17.09 -8.44 -1.92
C PRO A 65 -16.16 -7.45 -1.19
N PRO A 66 -15.37 -6.67 -1.93
CA PRO A 66 -14.30 -5.86 -1.33
C PRO A 66 -14.77 -4.91 -0.22
N TYR A 67 -15.88 -4.21 -0.43
CA TYR A 67 -16.41 -3.31 0.60
C TYR A 67 -16.79 -4.09 1.87
N THR A 68 -17.52 -5.20 1.72
CA THR A 68 -17.93 -6.05 2.85
C THR A 68 -16.72 -6.59 3.62
N LEU A 69 -15.66 -7.01 2.91
CA LEU A 69 -14.42 -7.44 3.57
C LEU A 69 -13.81 -6.29 4.35
N GLY A 70 -13.73 -5.10 3.78
CA GLY A 70 -13.19 -3.91 4.44
C GLY A 70 -13.96 -3.56 5.71
N ALA A 71 -15.29 -3.54 5.64
CA ALA A 71 -16.16 -3.28 6.79
C ALA A 71 -15.98 -4.34 7.88
N TRP A 72 -15.89 -5.62 7.49
CA TRP A 72 -15.67 -6.69 8.47
C TRP A 72 -14.25 -6.66 9.08
N LEU A 73 -13.23 -6.26 8.32
CA LEU A 73 -11.87 -6.10 8.86
C LEU A 73 -11.79 -5.00 9.93
N GLY A 74 -12.60 -3.94 9.84
CA GLY A 74 -12.77 -2.96 10.91
C GLY A 74 -13.62 -3.55 12.05
N ASP A 75 -14.92 -3.50 11.93
CA ASP A 75 -15.87 -3.77 13.01
C ASP A 75 -16.39 -5.22 13.09
N GLY A 76 -15.77 -6.15 12.38
CA GLY A 76 -16.17 -7.57 12.43
C GLY A 76 -15.62 -8.32 13.63
N SER A 77 -16.38 -9.32 14.08
CA SER A 77 -15.91 -10.30 15.05
C SER A 77 -14.94 -11.29 14.40
N ASN A 78 -13.76 -11.41 14.98
CA ASN A 78 -12.73 -12.33 14.49
C ASN A 78 -12.91 -13.80 14.93
N GLN A 79 -14.04 -14.14 15.56
CA GLN A 79 -14.37 -15.50 16.00
C GLN A 79 -15.52 -16.12 15.18
N ASP A 80 -16.59 -15.37 14.97
CA ASP A 80 -17.85 -15.90 14.48
C ASP A 80 -18.40 -15.19 13.24
N GLY A 81 -17.65 -14.21 12.71
CA GLY A 81 -18.02 -13.51 11.48
C GLY A 81 -19.16 -12.51 11.61
N LEU A 82 -19.55 -12.14 12.85
CA LEU A 82 -20.50 -11.05 13.07
C LEU A 82 -19.91 -9.73 12.61
N LEU A 83 -20.78 -8.79 12.23
CA LEU A 83 -20.46 -7.39 12.04
C LEU A 83 -21.14 -6.57 13.14
N TYR A 84 -20.39 -5.67 13.75
CA TYR A 84 -20.87 -4.76 14.78
C TYR A 84 -21.01 -3.38 14.18
N GLU A 85 -22.13 -2.70 14.47
CA GLU A 85 -22.33 -1.38 13.90
C GLU A 85 -23.12 -0.47 14.86
N SER A 86 -22.89 0.82 14.74
CA SER A 86 -23.68 1.82 15.42
C SER A 86 -24.95 2.11 14.63
N LYS A 87 -26.03 2.47 15.32
CA LYS A 87 -27.29 2.84 14.67
C LYS A 87 -27.16 4.02 13.69
N GLN A 88 -26.13 4.89 13.88
CA GLN A 88 -25.86 6.03 13.02
C GLN A 88 -25.28 5.61 11.65
N ASP A 89 -24.59 4.48 11.59
CA ASP A 89 -23.85 4.03 10.43
C ASP A 89 -24.51 2.86 9.71
N ARG A 90 -25.84 2.76 9.83
CA ARG A 90 -26.62 1.69 9.21
C ARG A 90 -26.48 1.58 7.69
N CYS A 91 -26.04 2.65 7.03
CA CYS A 91 -25.68 2.62 5.61
C CYS A 91 -24.57 1.60 5.28
N ILE A 92 -23.70 1.25 6.25
CA ILE A 92 -22.71 0.17 6.10
C ILE A 92 -23.43 -1.18 5.92
N ILE A 93 -24.43 -1.45 6.77
CA ILE A 93 -25.21 -2.69 6.71
C ILE A 93 -26.02 -2.78 5.39
N GLU A 94 -26.61 -1.66 4.96
CA GLU A 94 -27.31 -1.57 3.68
C GLU A 94 -26.36 -1.85 2.50
N ARG A 95 -25.13 -1.39 2.58
CA ARG A 95 -24.11 -1.70 1.57
C ARG A 95 -23.74 -3.19 1.58
N VAL A 96 -23.58 -3.82 2.73
CA VAL A 96 -23.32 -5.26 2.83
C VAL A 96 -24.47 -6.07 2.24
N ILE A 97 -25.72 -5.63 2.43
CA ILE A 97 -26.89 -6.24 1.80
C ILE A 97 -26.84 -6.07 0.26
N SER A 98 -26.45 -4.89 -0.22
CA SER A 98 -26.32 -4.64 -1.66
C SER A 98 -25.18 -5.44 -2.31
N ASP A 99 -24.18 -5.83 -1.54
CA ASP A 99 -23.11 -6.74 -1.96
C ASP A 99 -23.55 -8.21 -2.07
N GLY A 100 -24.82 -8.51 -1.73
CA GLY A 100 -25.45 -9.81 -1.94
C GLY A 100 -25.70 -10.63 -0.67
N TYR A 101 -25.40 -10.09 0.52
CA TYR A 101 -25.68 -10.79 1.77
C TYR A 101 -27.05 -10.45 2.34
N SER A 102 -27.68 -11.43 2.99
CA SER A 102 -28.95 -11.24 3.74
C SER A 102 -28.71 -11.35 5.24
N ILE A 103 -29.44 -10.56 6.01
CA ILE A 103 -29.37 -10.64 7.48
C ILE A 103 -30.04 -11.94 7.95
N LYS A 104 -29.26 -12.82 8.57
CA LYS A 104 -29.75 -14.07 9.15
C LYS A 104 -30.21 -13.86 10.60
N TRP A 105 -29.55 -12.97 11.31
CA TRP A 105 -29.84 -12.67 12.72
C TRP A 105 -29.36 -11.26 13.04
N HIS A 106 -30.10 -10.58 13.89
CA HIS A 106 -29.79 -9.24 14.38
C HIS A 106 -30.16 -9.13 15.87
N ASP A 107 -29.31 -8.50 16.65
CA ASP A 107 -29.55 -8.16 18.05
C ASP A 107 -28.94 -6.81 18.39
N VAL A 108 -29.44 -6.21 19.47
CA VAL A 108 -28.93 -4.92 19.97
C VAL A 108 -28.40 -5.11 21.37
N HIS A 109 -27.13 -4.78 21.58
CA HIS A 109 -26.52 -4.90 22.89
C HIS A 109 -27.19 -3.94 23.89
N LYS A 110 -27.80 -4.48 24.94
CA LYS A 110 -28.70 -3.75 25.84
C LYS A 110 -28.07 -2.53 26.54
N THR A 111 -26.76 -2.59 26.81
CA THR A 111 -26.05 -1.53 27.55
C THR A 111 -25.42 -0.49 26.64
N THR A 112 -24.83 -0.92 25.51
CA THR A 112 -24.07 -0.05 24.62
C THR A 112 -24.90 0.46 23.45
N GLY A 113 -26.02 -0.20 23.10
CA GLY A 113 -26.81 0.10 21.92
C GLY A 113 -26.17 -0.30 20.59
N VAL A 114 -25.02 -0.97 20.64
CA VAL A 114 -24.34 -1.50 19.43
C VAL A 114 -25.18 -2.60 18.84
N GLU A 115 -25.41 -2.54 17.54
CA GLU A 115 -26.13 -3.54 16.78
C GLU A 115 -25.17 -4.65 16.31
N HIS A 116 -25.61 -5.89 16.45
CA HIS A 116 -24.87 -7.08 16.05
C HIS A 116 -25.59 -7.75 14.88
N PHE A 117 -24.89 -7.94 13.78
CA PHE A 117 -25.47 -8.54 12.57
C PHE A 117 -24.75 -9.83 12.21
N ARG A 118 -25.51 -10.88 11.97
CA ARG A 118 -25.04 -12.10 11.33
C ARG A 118 -25.63 -12.17 9.93
N PHE A 119 -24.76 -12.24 8.95
CA PHE A 119 -25.14 -12.39 7.55
C PHE A 119 -25.09 -13.86 7.12
N ASP A 120 -26.04 -14.27 6.30
CA ASP A 120 -26.04 -15.61 5.74
C ASP A 120 -24.86 -15.75 4.73
N GLY A 121 -24.10 -16.83 4.88
CA GLY A 121 -22.94 -17.11 4.02
C GLY A 121 -21.65 -16.35 4.33
N LEU A 122 -21.70 -15.14 4.95
CA LEU A 122 -20.51 -14.30 5.14
C LEU A 122 -19.38 -15.03 5.87
N ARG A 123 -19.67 -15.71 6.97
CA ARG A 123 -18.64 -16.48 7.71
C ARG A 123 -17.97 -17.53 6.82
N PHE A 124 -18.75 -18.17 5.94
CA PHE A 124 -18.24 -19.19 5.04
C PHE A 124 -17.32 -18.59 3.97
N ASP A 125 -17.66 -17.42 3.46
CA ASP A 125 -16.81 -16.70 2.51
C ASP A 125 -15.54 -16.16 3.17
N LEU A 126 -15.61 -15.71 4.42
CA LEU A 126 -14.43 -15.34 5.22
C LEU A 126 -13.49 -16.53 5.44
N GLN A 127 -14.02 -17.74 5.58
CA GLN A 127 -13.20 -18.95 5.68
C GLN A 127 -12.41 -19.22 4.40
N LYS A 128 -12.97 -18.94 3.23
CA LYS A 128 -12.26 -19.11 1.93
C LYS A 128 -11.03 -18.19 1.82
N VAL A 129 -11.02 -17.08 2.54
CA VAL A 129 -9.88 -16.14 2.59
C VAL A 129 -9.03 -16.27 3.85
N GLY A 130 -9.13 -17.39 4.54
CA GLY A 130 -8.25 -17.71 5.68
C GLY A 130 -8.67 -17.13 7.03
N MET A 131 -9.93 -16.67 7.17
CA MET A 131 -10.43 -16.06 8.41
C MET A 131 -11.60 -16.86 9.00
N CYS A 132 -11.84 -16.73 10.30
CA CYS A 132 -12.96 -17.40 11.01
C CYS A 132 -13.01 -18.94 10.92
N TYR A 133 -11.87 -19.62 10.73
CA TYR A 133 -11.80 -21.07 10.61
C TYR A 133 -12.18 -21.84 11.89
N SER A 134 -11.90 -21.25 13.04
CA SER A 134 -12.15 -21.89 14.34
C SER A 134 -12.76 -20.89 15.31
N TYR A 135 -13.24 -21.39 16.45
CA TYR A 135 -13.68 -20.54 17.57
C TYR A 135 -12.53 -19.73 18.22
N HIS A 136 -11.29 -19.91 17.75
CA HIS A 136 -10.16 -19.09 18.15
C HIS A 136 -10.13 -17.79 17.32
N ARG A 137 -9.63 -16.74 17.94
CA ARG A 137 -9.47 -15.43 17.26
C ARG A 137 -8.54 -15.56 16.08
N CYS A 138 -9.01 -15.19 14.91
CA CYS A 138 -8.17 -15.06 13.72
C CYS A 138 -7.44 -13.73 13.70
N VAL A 139 -6.27 -13.69 13.08
CA VAL A 139 -5.55 -12.46 12.81
C VAL A 139 -6.17 -11.81 11.57
N LYS A 140 -6.79 -10.65 11.74
CA LYS A 140 -7.33 -9.87 10.63
C LYS A 140 -6.21 -9.42 9.70
N HIS A 141 -6.39 -9.64 8.40
CA HIS A 141 -5.43 -9.27 7.36
C HIS A 141 -6.16 -9.08 6.02
N ILE A 142 -5.52 -8.39 5.10
CA ILE A 142 -6.02 -8.30 3.72
C ILE A 142 -5.43 -9.47 2.93
N PRO A 143 -6.26 -10.36 2.34
CA PRO A 143 -5.77 -11.45 1.51
C PRO A 143 -5.03 -10.95 0.26
N GLU A 144 -4.01 -11.69 -0.18
CA GLU A 144 -3.08 -11.25 -1.22
C GLU A 144 -3.76 -10.92 -2.55
N GLU A 145 -4.77 -11.71 -2.92
CA GLU A 145 -5.53 -11.51 -4.15
C GLU A 145 -6.23 -10.14 -4.23
N TYR A 146 -6.55 -9.49 -3.10
CA TYR A 146 -7.18 -8.17 -3.06
C TYR A 146 -6.21 -7.05 -3.45
N PHE A 147 -4.91 -7.19 -3.16
CA PHE A 147 -3.92 -6.19 -3.57
C PHE A 147 -3.70 -6.11 -5.07
N THR A 148 -3.98 -7.19 -5.79
CA THR A 148 -3.81 -7.31 -7.23
C THR A 148 -5.13 -7.26 -8.01
N ALA A 149 -6.25 -6.99 -7.32
CA ALA A 149 -7.56 -6.75 -7.90
C ALA A 149 -7.62 -5.36 -8.59
N SER A 150 -8.68 -5.09 -9.33
CA SER A 150 -8.86 -3.81 -10.01
C SER A 150 -8.83 -2.62 -9.06
N ILE A 151 -8.52 -1.44 -9.57
CA ILE A 151 -8.49 -0.19 -8.77
C ILE A 151 -9.84 0.02 -8.07
N SER A 152 -10.96 -0.21 -8.78
CA SER A 152 -12.30 -0.05 -8.20
C SER A 152 -12.52 -0.99 -7.01
N GLN A 153 -12.15 -2.26 -7.14
CA GLN A 153 -12.28 -3.24 -6.06
C GLN A 153 -11.43 -2.89 -4.84
N ARG A 154 -10.19 -2.44 -5.06
CA ARG A 154 -9.32 -1.97 -3.97
C ARG A 154 -9.86 -0.70 -3.30
N MET A 155 -10.47 0.21 -4.07
CA MET A 155 -11.13 1.41 -3.52
C MET A 155 -12.34 1.05 -2.67
N GLU A 156 -13.12 0.07 -3.06
CA GLU A 156 -14.24 -0.44 -2.25
C GLU A 156 -13.76 -1.08 -0.95
N LEU A 157 -12.69 -1.88 -1.00
CA LEU A 157 -12.07 -2.45 0.21
C LEU A 157 -11.60 -1.34 1.16
N LEU A 158 -10.92 -0.32 0.62
CA LEU A 158 -10.48 0.83 1.40
C LEU A 158 -11.67 1.61 1.99
N ALA A 159 -12.74 1.78 1.23
CA ALA A 159 -13.95 2.45 1.72
C ALA A 159 -14.57 1.72 2.92
N GLY A 160 -14.70 0.39 2.85
CA GLY A 160 -15.21 -0.40 3.96
C GLY A 160 -14.37 -0.27 5.24
N LEU A 161 -13.04 -0.31 5.12
CA LEU A 161 -12.12 -0.07 6.24
C LEU A 161 -12.26 1.33 6.84
N LEU A 162 -12.43 2.35 5.99
CA LEU A 162 -12.58 3.73 6.45
C LEU A 162 -13.97 4.02 7.03
N ASP A 163 -15.00 3.40 6.49
CA ASP A 163 -16.37 3.56 7.00
C ASP A 163 -16.54 2.98 8.42
N THR A 164 -15.71 2.03 8.80
CA THR A 164 -15.64 1.48 10.16
C THR A 164 -14.59 2.21 11.01
N ASP A 165 -13.34 1.81 10.94
CA ASP A 165 -12.24 2.28 11.81
C ASP A 165 -11.52 3.55 11.31
N GLY A 166 -12.04 4.19 10.25
CA GLY A 166 -11.49 5.44 9.71
C GLY A 166 -12.08 6.68 10.35
N SER A 167 -11.31 7.76 10.37
CA SER A 167 -11.78 9.11 10.67
C SER A 167 -11.34 10.10 9.61
N LEU A 168 -12.19 11.10 9.31
CA LEU A 168 -11.92 12.12 8.31
C LEU A 168 -11.57 13.45 8.98
N ARG A 169 -10.41 13.98 8.66
CA ARG A 169 -10.02 15.38 8.96
C ARG A 169 -10.20 16.22 7.70
N ALA A 170 -11.41 16.66 7.46
CA ALA A 170 -11.81 17.32 6.22
C ALA A 170 -10.95 18.55 5.89
N LYS A 171 -10.63 19.42 6.87
CA LYS A 171 -9.77 20.61 6.70
C LYS A 171 -8.34 20.27 6.28
N GLU A 172 -7.86 19.07 6.60
CA GLU A 172 -6.51 18.60 6.28
C GLU A 172 -6.52 17.70 5.02
N HIS A 173 -7.68 17.48 4.41
CA HIS A 173 -7.90 16.52 3.31
C HIS A 173 -7.27 15.17 3.61
N ARG A 174 -7.46 14.66 4.84
CA ARG A 174 -6.75 13.52 5.38
C ARG A 174 -7.69 12.51 6.03
N TYR A 175 -7.44 11.25 5.76
CA TYR A 175 -7.99 10.15 6.55
C TYR A 175 -6.95 9.63 7.53
N ASP A 176 -7.44 9.26 8.71
CA ASP A 176 -6.72 8.49 9.72
C ASP A 176 -7.44 7.14 9.88
N PHE A 177 -6.72 6.04 9.79
CA PHE A 177 -7.21 4.69 10.08
C PHE A 177 -6.51 4.16 11.32
N SER A 178 -7.27 3.59 12.25
CA SER A 178 -6.75 3.11 13.53
C SER A 178 -6.92 1.60 13.67
N THR A 179 -5.87 0.91 14.08
CA THR A 179 -5.94 -0.54 14.36
C THR A 179 -4.97 -0.95 15.45
N THR A 180 -5.29 -2.02 16.18
CA THR A 180 -4.39 -2.68 17.12
C THR A 180 -3.71 -3.91 16.53
N GLU A 181 -4.09 -4.32 15.33
CA GLU A 181 -3.56 -5.52 14.68
C GLU A 181 -2.37 -5.13 13.78
N PHE A 182 -1.18 -5.61 14.15
CA PHE A 182 0.07 -5.27 13.47
C PHE A 182 0.05 -5.66 11.98
N ARG A 183 -0.49 -6.83 11.65
CA ARG A 183 -0.58 -7.29 10.26
C ARG A 183 -1.52 -6.41 9.45
N LEU A 184 -2.70 -6.10 9.97
CA LEU A 184 -3.67 -5.23 9.29
C LEU A 184 -3.10 -3.81 9.07
N LYS A 185 -2.28 -3.29 10.00
CA LYS A 185 -1.54 -2.03 9.82
C LYS A 185 -0.65 -2.08 8.57
N ASP A 186 0.17 -3.13 8.44
CA ASP A 186 1.09 -3.29 7.29
C ASP A 186 0.31 -3.47 5.98
N ASP A 187 -0.75 -4.25 6.02
CA ASP A 187 -1.64 -4.50 4.88
C ASP A 187 -2.35 -3.22 4.43
N PHE A 188 -2.85 -2.42 5.38
CA PHE A 188 -3.47 -1.13 5.08
C PHE A 188 -2.49 -0.16 4.42
N ILE A 189 -1.25 -0.08 4.91
CA ILE A 189 -0.20 0.73 4.29
C ILE A 189 0.07 0.26 2.85
N THR A 190 0.12 -1.04 2.63
CA THR A 190 0.29 -1.62 1.30
C THR A 190 -0.88 -1.26 0.40
N LEU A 191 -2.12 -1.45 0.87
CA LEU A 191 -3.34 -1.08 0.13
C LEU A 191 -3.33 0.40 -0.28
N VAL A 192 -3.09 1.32 0.65
CA VAL A 192 -3.02 2.75 0.37
C VAL A 192 -1.87 3.07 -0.59
N SER A 193 -0.72 2.38 -0.45
CA SER A 193 0.40 2.53 -1.38
C SER A 193 0.07 2.07 -2.79
N THR A 194 -0.87 1.13 -2.97
CA THR A 194 -1.34 0.75 -4.32
C THR A 194 -2.06 1.89 -5.05
N PHE A 195 -2.49 2.93 -4.42
CA PHE A 195 -3.06 4.15 -5.01
C PHE A 195 -2.05 5.30 -5.13
N GLY A 196 -0.77 5.13 -4.78
CA GLY A 196 0.24 6.17 -4.77
C GLY A 196 0.16 7.13 -3.62
N TRP A 197 -0.63 6.84 -2.69
CA TRP A 197 -0.75 7.73 -1.56
C TRP A 197 0.26 7.39 -0.47
N ARG A 198 0.88 8.41 0.05
CA ARG A 198 1.86 8.28 1.12
C ARG A 198 1.16 8.16 2.47
N CYS A 199 1.54 7.13 3.24
CA CYS A 199 1.14 6.98 4.63
C CYS A 199 2.20 7.54 5.59
N SER A 200 1.75 8.14 6.67
CA SER A 200 2.49 8.30 7.92
C SER A 200 1.86 7.42 9.00
N VAL A 201 2.68 6.87 9.87
CA VAL A 201 2.23 6.00 10.96
C VAL A 201 2.66 6.61 12.28
N SER A 202 1.75 6.70 13.22
CA SER A 202 2.04 6.98 14.63
C SER A 202 1.59 5.80 15.49
N GLU A 203 2.35 5.53 16.54
CA GLU A 203 2.08 4.49 17.52
C GLU A 203 1.68 5.16 18.85
N HIS A 204 0.61 4.68 19.42
CA HIS A 204 0.10 5.19 20.69
C HIS A 204 0.06 4.06 21.69
N GLU A 205 0.76 4.27 22.80
CA GLU A 205 0.73 3.33 23.92
C GLU A 205 -0.69 3.17 24.50
N PRO A 206 -0.98 2.04 25.11
CA PRO A 206 -2.28 1.79 25.73
C PRO A 206 -2.64 2.89 26.74
N CYS A 207 -3.72 3.59 26.49
CA CYS A 207 -4.21 4.66 27.35
C CYS A 207 -5.72 4.56 27.60
N LEU A 208 -6.22 5.34 28.54
CA LEU A 208 -7.65 5.48 28.76
C LEU A 208 -8.26 6.29 27.61
N SER A 209 -9.23 5.71 26.92
CA SER A 209 -9.94 6.42 25.83
C SER A 209 -10.85 7.52 26.37
N SER A 210 -11.25 8.46 25.51
CA SER A 210 -12.24 9.48 25.87
C SER A 210 -13.62 8.90 26.27
N SER A 211 -13.90 7.67 25.87
CA SER A 211 -15.09 6.90 26.27
C SER A 211 -14.92 6.10 27.55
N GLY A 212 -13.80 6.26 28.27
CA GLY A 212 -13.53 5.58 29.54
C GLY A 212 -13.06 4.13 29.42
N ILE A 213 -12.74 3.65 28.22
CA ILE A 213 -12.24 2.30 27.99
C ILE A 213 -10.72 2.27 28.13
N GLN A 214 -10.20 1.42 29.02
CA GLN A 214 -8.76 1.21 29.18
C GLN A 214 -8.23 0.34 28.03
N GLY A 215 -7.39 0.94 27.19
CA GLY A 215 -6.65 0.21 26.14
C GLY A 215 -5.68 -0.81 26.74
N ARG A 216 -5.48 -1.92 26.03
CA ARG A 216 -4.55 -3.00 26.43
C ARG A 216 -3.46 -3.27 25.41
N LYS A 217 -3.58 -2.73 24.21
CA LYS A 217 -2.65 -2.91 23.09
C LYS A 217 -2.21 -1.55 22.56
N VAL A 218 -1.06 -1.51 21.92
CA VAL A 218 -0.61 -0.37 21.11
C VAL A 218 -1.62 -0.13 20.00
N VAL A 219 -1.97 1.12 19.76
CA VAL A 219 -2.84 1.55 18.66
C VAL A 219 -1.97 2.18 17.56
N TYR A 220 -2.06 1.65 16.37
CA TYR A 220 -1.42 2.21 15.18
C TYR A 220 -2.41 3.13 14.48
N VAL A 221 -2.02 4.38 14.27
CA VAL A 221 -2.80 5.35 13.49
C VAL A 221 -2.08 5.61 12.18
N ILE A 222 -2.71 5.26 11.07
CA ILE A 222 -2.18 5.42 9.72
C ILE A 222 -2.90 6.58 9.06
N SER A 223 -2.15 7.63 8.73
CA SER A 223 -2.67 8.86 8.11
C SER A 223 -2.25 8.96 6.66
N PHE A 224 -3.17 9.35 5.78
CA PHE A 224 -2.89 9.58 4.36
C PHE A 224 -3.82 10.63 3.75
N ASN A 225 -3.38 11.23 2.64
CA ASN A 225 -4.16 12.22 1.88
C ASN A 225 -4.49 11.63 0.50
N PRO A 226 -5.75 11.33 0.20
CA PRO A 226 -6.13 10.83 -1.12
C PRO A 226 -6.10 11.96 -2.16
N THR A 227 -5.94 11.57 -3.42
CA THR A 227 -5.95 12.48 -4.57
C THR A 227 -7.19 12.34 -5.44
N CYS A 228 -8.09 11.43 -5.07
CA CYS A 228 -9.38 11.19 -5.73
C CYS A 228 -10.41 10.70 -4.71
N PRO A 229 -11.71 10.65 -5.08
CA PRO A 229 -12.77 10.17 -4.21
C PRO A 229 -12.57 8.72 -3.78
N ILE A 230 -12.88 8.43 -2.50
CA ILE A 230 -13.03 7.09 -1.97
C ILE A 230 -14.53 6.87 -1.78
N PRO A 231 -15.10 5.74 -2.24
CA PRO A 231 -16.55 5.50 -2.24
C PRO A 231 -17.09 5.11 -0.86
N CYS A 232 -16.77 5.91 0.18
CA CYS A 232 -17.33 5.76 1.51
C CYS A 232 -18.85 5.97 1.47
N VAL A 233 -19.60 5.10 2.15
CA VAL A 233 -21.06 5.24 2.24
C VAL A 233 -21.50 6.09 3.43
N VAL A 234 -20.67 6.21 4.45
CA VAL A 234 -20.91 7.07 5.61
C VAL A 234 -20.74 8.53 5.23
N PRO A 235 -21.79 9.38 5.25
CA PRO A 235 -21.74 10.74 4.69
C PRO A 235 -20.67 11.63 5.35
N ARG A 236 -20.49 11.51 6.68
CA ARG A 236 -19.47 12.30 7.41
C ARG A 236 -18.04 11.90 7.08
N LYS A 237 -17.83 10.75 6.42
CA LYS A 237 -16.52 10.23 5.98
C LYS A 237 -16.25 10.46 4.49
N GLN A 238 -17.13 11.18 3.79
CA GLN A 238 -16.94 11.52 2.37
C GLN A 238 -16.13 12.82 2.24
N LEU A 239 -14.93 12.71 1.67
CA LEU A 239 -14.07 13.86 1.39
C LEU A 239 -14.51 14.54 0.09
N LYS A 240 -14.70 15.88 0.14
CA LYS A 240 -15.14 16.67 -1.02
C LYS A 240 -14.00 17.33 -1.79
N GLU A 241 -12.88 17.58 -1.12
CA GLU A 241 -11.72 18.25 -1.72
C GLU A 241 -10.48 17.35 -1.54
N PHE A 242 -9.62 17.31 -2.55
CA PHE A 242 -8.51 16.35 -2.62
C PHE A 242 -7.15 17.04 -2.62
N SER A 243 -6.18 16.38 -2.05
CA SER A 243 -4.79 16.83 -2.08
C SER A 243 -4.18 16.64 -3.46
N LYS A 244 -3.23 17.51 -3.82
CA LYS A 244 -2.38 17.27 -4.99
C LYS A 244 -1.46 16.07 -4.73
N PRO A 245 -1.15 15.27 -5.76
CA PRO A 245 -0.22 14.16 -5.63
C PRO A 245 1.12 14.62 -5.03
N ARG A 246 1.59 13.92 -4.02
CA ARG A 246 2.88 14.21 -3.38
C ARG A 246 3.90 13.15 -3.75
N ARG A 247 5.06 13.56 -4.22
CA ARG A 247 6.18 12.67 -4.51
C ARG A 247 6.91 12.31 -3.21
N VAL A 248 7.45 11.11 -3.16
CA VAL A 248 8.34 10.67 -2.07
C VAL A 248 9.75 11.10 -2.42
N ALA A 249 10.46 11.72 -1.49
CA ALA A 249 11.83 12.14 -1.69
C ALA A 249 12.80 11.14 -1.04
N PHE A 250 13.99 11.02 -1.60
CA PHE A 250 15.11 10.39 -0.93
C PHE A 250 15.54 11.28 0.24
N CYS A 251 15.79 10.66 1.40
CA CYS A 251 16.19 11.40 2.62
C CYS A 251 17.64 11.15 3.01
N GLY A 252 18.31 10.17 2.42
CA GLY A 252 19.71 9.87 2.71
C GLY A 252 20.13 8.54 2.15
N PHE A 253 21.41 8.26 2.23
CA PHE A 253 22.05 7.03 1.81
C PHE A 253 22.96 6.54 2.91
N GLU A 254 22.92 5.24 3.19
CA GLU A 254 23.74 4.57 4.17
C GLU A 254 24.48 3.42 3.48
N ARG A 255 25.76 3.29 3.75
CA ARG A 255 26.54 2.14 3.29
C ARG A 255 26.30 0.96 4.22
N ILE A 256 25.89 -0.14 3.66
CA ILE A 256 25.67 -1.40 4.38
C ILE A 256 26.61 -2.48 3.85
N GLU A 257 26.81 -3.54 4.63
CA GLU A 257 27.51 -4.73 4.18
C GLU A 257 26.78 -5.38 3.00
N PRO A 258 27.53 -5.92 2.01
CA PRO A 258 26.93 -6.60 0.87
C PRO A 258 26.02 -7.73 1.30
N LYS A 259 24.83 -7.77 0.73
CA LYS A 259 23.83 -8.83 0.93
C LYS A 259 23.45 -9.46 -0.39
N GLN A 260 23.11 -10.74 -0.35
CA GLN A 260 22.51 -11.38 -1.50
C GLN A 260 21.13 -10.76 -1.76
N GLY A 261 20.85 -10.36 -2.99
CA GLY A 261 19.60 -9.76 -3.42
C GLY A 261 19.12 -10.36 -4.72
N ASN A 262 17.83 -10.19 -5.01
CA ASN A 262 17.23 -10.54 -6.28
C ASN A 262 17.01 -9.29 -7.10
N CYS A 263 17.31 -9.38 -8.37
CA CYS A 263 17.05 -8.35 -9.35
C CYS A 263 16.08 -8.89 -10.39
N ILE A 264 15.02 -8.14 -10.67
CA ILE A 264 14.01 -8.53 -11.66
C ILE A 264 14.04 -7.56 -12.83
N GLN A 265 13.78 -8.07 -14.02
CA GLN A 265 13.58 -7.26 -15.21
C GLN A 265 12.11 -7.30 -15.61
N VAL A 266 11.58 -6.14 -15.95
CA VAL A 266 10.21 -5.99 -16.42
C VAL A 266 10.19 -5.19 -17.72
N GLU A 267 9.13 -5.35 -18.49
CA GLU A 267 8.90 -4.51 -19.66
C GLU A 267 8.83 -3.03 -19.25
N GLY A 268 9.53 -2.17 -19.97
CA GLY A 268 9.66 -0.73 -19.63
C GLY A 268 10.63 -0.40 -18.49
N GLY A 269 11.31 -1.42 -17.90
CA GLY A 269 12.41 -1.23 -16.94
C GLY A 269 12.01 -0.67 -15.58
N VAL A 270 10.77 -0.28 -15.34
CA VAL A 270 10.32 0.32 -14.07
C VAL A 270 9.37 -0.62 -13.34
N TYR A 271 9.70 -0.96 -12.11
CA TYR A 271 8.85 -1.75 -11.21
C TYR A 271 8.79 -1.14 -9.81
N CYS A 272 7.89 -1.63 -8.98
CA CYS A 272 7.73 -1.15 -7.61
C CYS A 272 8.42 -2.09 -6.62
N ALA A 273 9.29 -1.54 -5.77
CA ALA A 273 10.03 -2.28 -4.76
C ALA A 273 9.61 -1.92 -3.34
N GLY A 274 9.74 -2.89 -2.44
CA GLY A 274 9.44 -2.76 -1.02
C GLY A 274 7.96 -2.64 -0.69
N LYS A 275 7.62 -2.70 0.59
CA LYS A 275 6.23 -2.67 1.10
C LYS A 275 5.45 -1.38 0.73
N ARG A 276 6.16 -0.32 0.36
CA ARG A 276 5.54 0.96 -0.03
C ARG A 276 5.57 1.21 -1.52
N LEU A 277 5.83 0.18 -2.31
CA LEU A 277 5.76 0.18 -3.76
C LEU A 277 6.52 1.36 -4.39
N ILE A 278 7.79 1.53 -4.00
CA ILE A 278 8.63 2.61 -4.50
C ILE A 278 9.07 2.27 -5.94
N PRO A 279 8.80 3.13 -6.92
CA PRO A 279 9.26 2.92 -8.28
C PRO A 279 10.79 2.88 -8.35
N THR A 280 11.31 1.84 -8.95
CA THR A 280 12.73 1.62 -9.20
C THR A 280 12.94 1.16 -10.63
N HIS A 281 14.14 1.35 -11.15
CA HIS A 281 14.50 0.98 -12.52
C HIS A 281 15.56 -0.10 -12.51
N ASN A 282 15.47 -1.04 -13.44
CA ASN A 282 16.49 -2.07 -13.58
C ASN A 282 16.77 -2.41 -15.05
N SER A 283 17.83 -1.85 -15.56
CA SER A 283 18.37 -2.18 -16.90
C SER A 283 19.69 -2.97 -16.80
N THR A 284 20.36 -2.90 -15.67
CA THR A 284 21.77 -3.31 -15.50
C THR A 284 21.97 -4.81 -15.40
N LEU A 285 20.94 -5.57 -14.98
CA LEU A 285 21.08 -7.03 -14.78
C LEU A 285 21.37 -7.76 -16.10
N CYS A 286 20.72 -7.36 -17.19
CA CYS A 286 20.95 -7.99 -18.49
C CYS A 286 22.38 -7.77 -18.98
N ILE A 287 22.95 -6.59 -18.77
CA ILE A 287 24.33 -6.28 -19.13
C ILE A 287 25.28 -7.21 -18.36
N PHE A 288 25.15 -7.28 -17.04
CA PHE A 288 25.97 -8.17 -16.24
C PHE A 288 25.78 -9.66 -16.55
N PHE A 289 24.55 -10.10 -16.83
CA PHE A 289 24.27 -11.47 -17.19
C PHE A 289 24.94 -11.82 -18.55
N ILE A 290 24.84 -10.96 -19.53
CA ILE A 290 25.45 -11.17 -20.86
C ILE A 290 26.97 -11.13 -20.73
N THR A 291 27.54 -10.19 -20.03
CA THR A 291 28.99 -10.10 -19.79
C THR A 291 29.50 -11.35 -19.07
N TRP A 292 28.77 -11.83 -18.03
CA TRP A 292 29.10 -13.08 -17.34
C TRP A 292 28.97 -14.28 -18.26
N LEU A 293 27.89 -14.35 -19.09
CA LEU A 293 27.69 -15.45 -20.05
C LEU A 293 28.82 -15.49 -21.09
N MET A 294 29.19 -14.36 -21.67
CA MET A 294 30.28 -14.26 -22.63
C MET A 294 31.61 -14.64 -22.02
N GLY A 295 31.86 -14.29 -20.76
CA GLY A 295 33.08 -14.66 -20.03
C GLY A 295 33.15 -16.15 -19.67
N ASN A 296 32.03 -16.79 -19.34
CA ASN A 296 31.97 -18.19 -18.94
C ASN A 296 31.67 -19.18 -20.10
N ARG A 297 31.05 -18.67 -21.15
CA ARG A 297 30.65 -19.47 -22.32
C ARG A 297 30.96 -18.74 -23.61
N PRO A 298 32.26 -18.49 -23.93
CA PRO A 298 32.68 -17.76 -25.14
C PRO A 298 32.33 -18.50 -26.43
N ASP A 299 31.96 -19.78 -26.33
CA ASP A 299 31.52 -20.64 -27.43
C ASP A 299 30.06 -20.39 -27.82
N VAL A 300 29.30 -19.65 -27.03
CA VAL A 300 27.88 -19.41 -27.29
C VAL A 300 27.67 -18.07 -28.00
N ALA A 301 27.07 -18.12 -29.18
CA ALA A 301 26.63 -16.89 -29.86
C ALA A 301 25.49 -16.23 -29.10
N SER A 302 25.69 -14.95 -28.76
CA SER A 302 24.68 -14.14 -28.06
C SER A 302 24.12 -13.09 -29.00
N VAL A 303 22.79 -12.98 -29.07
CA VAL A 303 22.09 -11.94 -29.83
C VAL A 303 21.33 -11.06 -28.88
N MET A 304 21.64 -9.76 -28.90
CA MET A 304 20.91 -8.73 -28.18
C MET A 304 20.00 -7.97 -29.11
N SER A 305 18.74 -7.87 -28.79
CA SER A 305 17.78 -7.03 -29.49
C SER A 305 17.05 -6.10 -28.53
N GLY A 306 16.92 -4.84 -28.88
CA GLY A 306 16.16 -3.85 -28.13
C GLY A 306 15.06 -3.25 -28.99
N HIS A 307 14.09 -2.59 -28.36
CA HIS A 307 13.00 -1.91 -29.03
C HIS A 307 13.42 -0.55 -29.66
N SER A 308 14.66 -0.13 -29.44
CA SER A 308 15.24 1.05 -30.12
C SER A 308 16.75 0.90 -30.28
N ASP A 309 17.28 1.51 -31.37
CA ASP A 309 18.73 1.50 -31.66
C ASP A 309 19.55 2.13 -30.52
N LYS A 310 19.01 3.16 -29.89
CA LYS A 310 19.68 3.83 -28.77
C LYS A 310 19.89 2.90 -27.58
N LEU A 311 18.90 2.06 -27.27
CA LEU A 311 19.00 1.08 -26.18
C LEU A 311 19.95 -0.04 -26.55
N THR A 312 19.85 -0.56 -27.76
CA THR A 312 20.72 -1.63 -28.27
C THR A 312 22.19 -1.19 -28.30
N ASN A 313 22.47 0.00 -28.81
CA ASN A 313 23.81 0.57 -28.85
C ASN A 313 24.38 0.87 -27.45
N GLY A 314 23.51 1.23 -26.47
CA GLY A 314 23.90 1.37 -25.09
C GLY A 314 24.39 0.05 -24.49
N PHE A 315 23.72 -1.05 -24.78
CA PHE A 315 24.17 -2.37 -24.32
C PHE A 315 25.50 -2.80 -24.95
N TYR A 316 25.74 -2.56 -26.24
CA TYR A 316 27.02 -2.87 -26.89
C TYR A 316 28.18 -2.03 -26.40
N GLY A 317 27.94 -0.82 -25.91
CA GLY A 317 28.97 0.06 -25.39
C GLY A 317 29.41 -0.26 -23.96
N GLU A 318 28.66 -1.10 -23.24
CA GLU A 318 28.93 -1.48 -21.84
C GLU A 318 29.33 -2.96 -21.65
N VAL A 319 29.27 -3.79 -22.69
CA VAL A 319 29.80 -5.16 -22.75
C VAL A 319 31.18 -5.20 -23.37
#